data_1a13dda74942e80fda89836e98399d04
#
_entry.id   1a13dda74942e80fda89836e98399d04
#
_cell.length_a   1.000
_cell.length_b   1.000
_cell.length_c   1.000
_cell.angle_alpha   90.00
_cell.angle_beta   90.00
_cell.angle_gamma   90.00
#
_symmetry.space_group_name_H-M   'P 1'
#
loop_
_entity.id
_entity.type
_entity.pdbx_description
1 polymer ?
#
loop_
_entity_poly.entity_id
_entity_poly.type
_entity_poly.pdbx_seq_one_letter_code
_entity_poly.pdbx_strand_id
1 'polypeptide(L)'
;MCGFSVFLNYEPYLRELFSAEKRGGDESRILKIDNLVFAFHRLSINGVDDGSQPFVKDGIVLVCNGEIYNYEHLYEKHDLPSSHTKSDCEVILALYRKYKSIDFINELDGVFAFALYDTHTKQLIYARDKYGVRPLYIGFDKSSSHMIVSSTLGAFPSSMKDISQMESSFVNLIDTVTCRSMANINWYRNNHPSLSVKDALIFSVKKRLMSERPIGCLLSGGLDSSLITSIVVREHLKNGGKASDIRTFSIGMKGATDLKYAKIAADFLGTTHTSWEYDIGTFIKNIPNVIRDIESYDITTVRASVGNWLVSRNIRETTDIKVVFNGDGADEVCSGYLYSKNAPSLEDLQKDQEHLLDNIQYFDVLRSDRSISSHGLEARTPFLDKDFVNAYTSVDISKRAPKCVPGASSEQEVDITKWYLRKQFEGYLPDEVLWRNKEAFSDGVSSCERPWHTILKDHYKKSYGKTEEEVYKEIFFSMYGDIPVIPFKWMPKWSDTDDPSARTLKCYT
;
A
#
# COMPACT_ATOMS: atom_id res chain seq x y z
N MET A 1 4.73 4.78 8.98
CA MET A 1 4.62 3.30 8.99
C MET A 1 5.76 2.72 9.77
N CYS A 2 5.43 1.88 10.75
CA CYS A 2 6.44 1.19 11.53
C CYS A 2 7.12 0.06 10.73
N GLY A 3 8.12 -0.54 11.31
CA GLY A 3 8.70 -1.77 10.82
C GLY A 3 9.05 -2.68 11.99
N PHE A 4 8.90 -3.98 11.83
CA PHE A 4 9.29 -4.92 12.85
C PHE A 4 9.91 -6.19 12.26
N SER A 5 10.67 -6.88 13.12
CA SER A 5 11.18 -8.23 12.86
C SER A 5 11.07 -9.06 14.13
N VAL A 6 10.68 -10.33 13.98
CA VAL A 6 10.65 -11.33 15.05
C VAL A 6 11.50 -12.51 14.62
N PHE A 7 12.48 -12.84 15.45
CA PHE A 7 13.43 -13.91 15.22
C PHE A 7 13.17 -15.04 16.22
N LEU A 8 12.86 -16.23 15.75
CA LEU A 8 12.66 -17.42 16.59
C LEU A 8 13.85 -18.37 16.43
N ASN A 9 14.45 -18.76 17.56
CA ASN A 9 15.66 -19.61 17.62
C ASN A 9 16.87 -19.05 16.84
N TYR A 10 16.86 -17.77 16.47
CA TYR A 10 17.90 -17.12 15.70
C TYR A 10 18.43 -15.89 16.44
N GLU A 11 19.75 -15.77 16.53
CA GLU A 11 20.41 -14.57 17.09
C GLU A 11 20.79 -13.63 15.95
N PRO A 12 20.04 -12.52 15.77
CA PRO A 12 20.24 -11.63 14.63
C PRO A 12 21.47 -10.75 14.76
N TYR A 13 22.12 -10.44 13.64
CA TYR A 13 23.13 -9.40 13.56
C TYR A 13 22.50 -8.01 13.56
N LEU A 14 23.29 -6.97 13.87
CA LEU A 14 22.81 -5.58 13.88
C LEU A 14 22.12 -5.16 12.58
N ARG A 15 22.67 -5.56 11.42
CA ARG A 15 22.05 -5.23 10.12
C ARG A 15 20.64 -5.80 9.96
N GLU A 16 20.38 -6.98 10.52
CA GLU A 16 19.09 -7.65 10.48
C GLU A 16 18.12 -7.03 11.46
N LEU A 17 18.59 -6.71 12.67
CA LEU A 17 17.80 -5.99 13.69
C LEU A 17 17.31 -4.63 13.19
N PHE A 18 18.17 -3.86 12.50
CA PHE A 18 17.87 -2.51 12.04
C PHE A 18 17.42 -2.43 10.57
N SER A 19 17.12 -3.56 9.93
CA SER A 19 16.71 -3.61 8.52
C SER A 19 15.47 -2.78 8.19
N ALA A 20 14.54 -2.66 9.15
CA ALA A 20 13.28 -1.93 9.00
C ALA A 20 13.33 -0.49 9.55
N GLU A 21 14.49 0.01 10.01
CA GLU A 21 14.61 1.33 10.64
C GLU A 21 14.17 2.50 9.75
N LYS A 22 14.42 2.42 8.44
CA LYS A 22 13.98 3.46 7.49
C LYS A 22 12.46 3.67 7.50
N ARG A 23 11.67 2.65 7.83
CA ARG A 23 10.21 2.72 7.92
C ARG A 23 9.77 3.52 9.15
N GLY A 24 10.50 3.39 10.25
CA GLY A 24 10.15 3.98 11.54
C GLY A 24 11.37 4.54 12.26
N GLY A 25 11.88 5.67 11.77
CA GLY A 25 13.12 6.28 12.30
C GLY A 25 12.93 7.15 13.54
N ASP A 26 11.75 7.18 14.19
CA ASP A 26 11.53 8.02 15.36
C ASP A 26 12.01 7.33 16.65
N GLU A 27 11.89 6.00 16.74
CA GLU A 27 12.35 5.20 17.89
C GLU A 27 12.61 3.74 17.47
N SER A 28 13.62 3.11 18.09
CA SER A 28 13.90 1.67 17.91
C SER A 28 13.95 0.98 19.25
N ARG A 29 13.28 -0.17 19.37
CA ARG A 29 13.31 -1.02 20.57
C ARG A 29 13.56 -2.48 20.21
N ILE A 30 14.36 -3.13 21.04
CA ILE A 30 14.66 -4.55 20.94
C ILE A 30 14.27 -5.21 22.26
N LEU A 31 13.52 -6.32 22.16
CA LEU A 31 13.10 -7.13 23.31
C LEU A 31 13.47 -8.59 23.04
N LYS A 32 14.21 -9.19 23.99
CA LYS A 32 14.47 -10.63 23.99
C LYS A 32 13.62 -11.29 25.08
N ILE A 33 12.87 -12.30 24.69
CA ILE A 33 12.01 -13.08 25.59
C ILE A 33 11.96 -14.53 25.12
N ASP A 34 12.19 -15.47 26.05
CA ASP A 34 12.35 -16.89 25.75
C ASP A 34 13.38 -17.11 24.60
N ASN A 35 12.98 -17.79 23.55
CA ASN A 35 13.78 -18.03 22.34
C ASN A 35 13.44 -17.06 21.19
N LEU A 36 12.79 -15.92 21.49
CA LEU A 36 12.44 -14.91 20.49
C LEU A 36 13.19 -13.60 20.75
N VAL A 37 13.53 -12.92 19.64
CA VAL A 37 14.00 -11.53 19.63
C VAL A 37 13.03 -10.71 18.79
N PHE A 38 12.47 -9.66 19.38
CA PHE A 38 11.61 -8.68 18.72
C PHE A 38 12.41 -7.41 18.46
N ALA A 39 12.46 -6.93 17.22
CA ALA A 39 12.95 -5.62 16.87
C ALA A 39 11.80 -4.79 16.31
N PHE A 40 11.60 -3.58 16.83
CA PHE A 40 10.53 -2.67 16.42
C PHE A 40 11.10 -1.28 16.14
N HIS A 41 10.71 -0.71 15.01
CA HIS A 41 11.09 0.64 14.57
C HIS A 41 9.82 1.45 14.37
N ARG A 42 9.70 2.51 15.15
CA ARG A 42 8.48 3.29 15.25
C ARG A 42 8.49 4.50 14.33
N LEU A 43 7.41 4.69 13.56
CA LEU A 43 6.98 5.98 13.06
C LEU A 43 5.81 6.44 13.95
N SER A 44 6.02 7.50 14.72
CA SER A 44 5.05 7.99 15.71
C SER A 44 3.96 8.81 15.00
N ILE A 45 2.80 8.20 14.77
CA ILE A 45 1.61 8.84 14.14
C ILE A 45 0.54 9.11 15.19
N ASN A 46 0.12 8.05 15.92
CA ASN A 46 -0.83 8.10 17.03
C ASN A 46 -0.13 7.66 18.32
N GLY A 47 -0.58 8.20 19.47
CA GLY A 47 0.08 7.97 20.75
C GLY A 47 1.55 8.39 20.72
N VAL A 48 1.81 9.58 20.22
CA VAL A 48 3.18 10.06 19.93
C VAL A 48 4.10 9.91 21.16
N ASP A 49 3.58 10.18 22.34
CA ASP A 49 4.37 10.20 23.57
C ASP A 49 4.39 8.83 24.29
N ASP A 50 3.41 7.96 24.06
CA ASP A 50 3.21 6.75 24.88
C ASP A 50 3.00 5.44 24.08
N GLY A 51 2.78 5.51 22.77
CA GLY A 51 2.45 4.36 21.91
C GLY A 51 3.63 3.49 21.46
N SER A 52 4.72 3.44 22.23
CA SER A 52 5.90 2.64 21.86
C SER A 52 5.69 1.14 22.01
N GLN A 53 6.26 0.37 21.07
CA GLN A 53 6.18 -1.08 21.02
C GLN A 53 7.60 -1.71 21.16
N PRO A 54 7.72 -3.00 21.52
CA PRO A 54 6.67 -4.00 21.75
C PRO A 54 5.79 -3.67 22.95
N PHE A 55 4.45 -3.89 22.82
CA PHE A 55 3.55 -3.89 23.96
C PHE A 55 3.72 -5.19 24.74
N VAL A 56 3.90 -5.08 26.06
CA VAL A 56 4.07 -6.26 26.93
C VAL A 56 3.09 -6.17 28.09
N LYS A 57 2.21 -7.15 28.20
CA LYS A 57 1.27 -7.24 29.32
C LYS A 57 0.83 -8.67 29.59
N ASP A 58 0.86 -9.06 30.86
CA ASP A 58 0.43 -10.39 31.34
C ASP A 58 1.04 -11.54 30.54
N GLY A 59 2.36 -11.47 30.27
CA GLY A 59 3.08 -12.48 29.50
C GLY A 59 2.78 -12.52 28.01
N ILE A 60 2.08 -11.52 27.47
CA ILE A 60 1.80 -11.40 26.04
C ILE A 60 2.60 -10.24 25.47
N VAL A 61 3.27 -10.46 24.34
CA VAL A 61 4.05 -9.48 23.60
C VAL A 61 3.41 -9.23 22.25
N LEU A 62 3.25 -7.96 21.84
CA LEU A 62 2.70 -7.57 20.54
C LEU A 62 3.59 -6.54 19.88
N VAL A 63 3.86 -6.76 18.59
CA VAL A 63 4.34 -5.74 17.64
C VAL A 63 3.39 -5.64 16.46
N CYS A 64 3.07 -4.41 16.05
CA CYS A 64 2.15 -4.14 14.95
C CYS A 64 2.67 -2.98 14.08
N ASN A 65 2.79 -3.22 12.79
CA ASN A 65 2.94 -2.20 11.78
C ASN A 65 1.58 -1.98 11.13
N GLY A 66 0.86 -0.92 11.52
CA GLY A 66 -0.49 -0.70 11.00
C GLY A 66 -1.22 0.45 11.67
N GLU A 67 -2.46 0.59 11.25
CA GLU A 67 -3.47 1.49 11.83
C GLU A 67 -4.79 0.73 11.97
N ILE A 68 -5.39 0.75 13.14
CA ILE A 68 -6.70 0.15 13.44
C ILE A 68 -7.71 1.28 13.61
N TYR A 69 -8.44 1.60 12.55
CA TYR A 69 -9.30 2.79 12.49
C TYR A 69 -10.51 2.74 13.43
N ASN A 70 -10.97 1.56 13.81
CA ASN A 70 -12.12 1.37 14.69
C ASN A 70 -11.73 1.00 16.13
N TYR A 71 -10.51 1.29 16.57
CA TYR A 71 -10.01 0.84 17.87
C TYR A 71 -10.88 1.33 19.06
N GLU A 72 -11.33 2.59 19.05
CA GLU A 72 -12.20 3.13 20.10
C GLU A 72 -13.52 2.36 20.19
N HIS A 73 -14.18 2.11 19.04
CA HIS A 73 -15.38 1.31 18.97
C HIS A 73 -15.18 -0.12 19.50
N LEU A 74 -14.01 -0.73 19.23
CA LEU A 74 -13.69 -2.07 19.74
C LEU A 74 -13.51 -2.07 21.27
N TYR A 75 -12.91 -1.03 21.86
CA TYR A 75 -12.83 -0.88 23.31
C TYR A 75 -14.23 -0.81 23.94
N GLU A 76 -15.12 -0.01 23.37
CA GLU A 76 -16.51 0.13 23.83
C GLU A 76 -17.31 -1.16 23.63
N LYS A 77 -17.33 -1.70 22.40
CA LYS A 77 -18.12 -2.89 22.04
C LYS A 77 -17.79 -4.11 22.88
N HIS A 78 -16.52 -4.28 23.18
CA HIS A 78 -16.04 -5.43 23.94
C HIS A 78 -15.83 -5.16 25.42
N ASP A 79 -16.25 -4.02 25.94
CA ASP A 79 -16.04 -3.64 27.35
C ASP A 79 -14.59 -3.97 27.79
N LEU A 80 -13.62 -3.47 27.04
CA LEU A 80 -12.21 -3.68 27.32
C LEU A 80 -11.73 -2.68 28.38
N PRO A 81 -10.76 -3.07 29.25
CA PRO A 81 -10.10 -2.10 30.12
C PRO A 81 -9.55 -0.94 29.31
N SER A 82 -9.58 0.26 29.85
CA SER A 82 -9.02 1.44 29.17
C SER A 82 -7.61 1.17 28.66
N SER A 83 -7.33 1.69 27.47
CA SER A 83 -6.00 1.65 26.86
C SER A 83 -4.95 2.22 27.83
N HIS A 84 -3.76 1.66 27.83
CA HIS A 84 -2.62 2.21 28.59
C HIS A 84 -1.88 3.27 27.79
N THR A 85 -2.04 3.24 26.47
CA THR A 85 -1.44 4.18 25.54
C THR A 85 -2.51 4.76 24.61
N LYS A 86 -2.14 5.79 23.85
CA LYS A 86 -2.99 6.34 22.80
C LYS A 86 -2.77 5.64 21.44
N SER A 87 -2.02 4.54 21.40
CA SER A 87 -1.84 3.77 20.17
C SER A 87 -3.08 2.94 19.86
N ASP A 88 -3.60 3.09 18.66
CA ASP A 88 -4.69 2.31 18.11
C ASP A 88 -4.39 0.80 18.05
N CYS A 89 -3.11 0.43 17.82
CA CYS A 89 -2.68 -0.97 17.73
C CYS A 89 -2.77 -1.74 19.07
N GLU A 90 -2.80 -1.06 20.22
CA GLU A 90 -2.89 -1.73 21.53
C GLU A 90 -4.19 -2.53 21.68
N VAL A 91 -5.25 -2.18 20.96
CA VAL A 91 -6.52 -2.90 20.99
C VAL A 91 -6.39 -4.38 20.61
N ILE A 92 -5.44 -4.74 19.73
CA ILE A 92 -5.14 -6.13 19.36
C ILE A 92 -4.72 -6.93 20.59
N LEU A 93 -3.84 -6.37 21.42
CA LEU A 93 -3.39 -6.98 22.66
C LEU A 93 -4.55 -7.13 23.65
N ALA A 94 -5.39 -6.10 23.79
CA ALA A 94 -6.54 -6.11 24.72
C ALA A 94 -7.58 -7.17 24.32
N LEU A 95 -7.91 -7.28 23.03
CA LEU A 95 -8.82 -8.31 22.51
C LEU A 95 -8.29 -9.71 22.70
N TYR A 96 -7.01 -9.95 22.37
CA TYR A 96 -6.41 -11.28 22.58
C TYR A 96 -6.38 -11.67 24.07
N ARG A 97 -6.06 -10.74 24.95
CA ARG A 97 -6.07 -11.00 26.41
C ARG A 97 -7.43 -11.42 26.90
N LYS A 98 -8.50 -10.80 26.40
CA LYS A 98 -9.89 -11.09 26.81
C LYS A 98 -10.37 -12.44 26.28
N TYR A 99 -10.14 -12.73 25.00
CA TYR A 99 -10.75 -13.88 24.33
C TYR A 99 -9.85 -15.09 24.21
N LYS A 100 -8.52 -14.91 24.28
CA LYS A 100 -7.54 -15.98 24.04
C LYS A 100 -7.79 -16.73 22.71
N SER A 101 -8.38 -16.04 21.74
CA SER A 101 -8.76 -16.52 20.43
C SER A 101 -8.31 -15.50 19.37
N ILE A 102 -8.23 -15.91 18.11
CA ILE A 102 -7.93 -15.08 16.95
C ILE A 102 -9.18 -14.55 16.23
N ASP A 103 -10.38 -14.93 16.67
CA ASP A 103 -11.64 -14.61 15.97
C ASP A 103 -11.89 -13.10 15.86
N PHE A 104 -11.35 -12.32 16.80
CA PHE A 104 -11.46 -10.85 16.78
C PHE A 104 -10.81 -10.20 15.56
N ILE A 105 -9.89 -10.89 14.86
CA ILE A 105 -9.15 -10.29 13.73
C ILE A 105 -10.11 -9.80 12.64
N ASN A 106 -11.22 -10.53 12.41
CA ASN A 106 -12.23 -10.13 11.44
C ASN A 106 -12.98 -8.83 11.82
N GLU A 107 -12.94 -8.43 13.07
CA GLU A 107 -13.56 -7.18 13.54
C GLU A 107 -12.65 -5.97 13.36
N LEU A 108 -11.36 -6.19 13.15
CA LEU A 108 -10.40 -5.10 12.91
C LEU A 108 -10.75 -4.38 11.59
N ASP A 109 -10.92 -3.06 11.69
CA ASP A 109 -11.04 -2.19 10.53
C ASP A 109 -9.76 -1.37 10.42
N GLY A 110 -8.84 -1.83 9.55
CA GLY A 110 -7.51 -1.24 9.48
C GLY A 110 -6.65 -1.84 8.38
N VAL A 111 -5.44 -1.34 8.32
CA VAL A 111 -4.34 -1.89 7.53
C VAL A 111 -3.23 -2.30 8.51
N PHE A 112 -2.84 -3.56 8.50
CA PHE A 112 -1.94 -4.08 9.52
C PHE A 112 -1.12 -5.30 9.09
N ALA A 113 0.04 -5.40 9.70
CA ALA A 113 0.78 -6.64 9.87
C ALA A 113 1.21 -6.68 11.34
N PHE A 114 0.93 -7.76 12.05
CA PHE A 114 1.33 -7.89 13.46
C PHE A 114 1.92 -9.26 13.78
N ALA A 115 2.70 -9.30 14.86
CA ALA A 115 3.14 -10.52 15.49
C ALA A 115 2.87 -10.43 17.00
N LEU A 116 2.22 -11.46 17.55
CA LEU A 116 1.84 -11.58 18.95
C LEU A 116 2.40 -12.90 19.51
N TYR A 117 3.09 -12.82 20.64
CA TYR A 117 3.59 -13.99 21.35
C TYR A 117 2.96 -14.12 22.72
N ASP A 118 2.36 -15.28 23.01
CA ASP A 118 1.84 -15.64 24.34
C ASP A 118 2.83 -16.58 25.02
N THR A 119 3.50 -16.08 26.08
CA THR A 119 4.49 -16.86 26.84
C THR A 119 3.89 -18.03 27.61
N HIS A 120 2.59 -18.02 27.89
CA HIS A 120 1.91 -19.10 28.62
C HIS A 120 1.63 -20.28 27.71
N THR A 121 1.16 -20.02 26.50
CA THR A 121 0.85 -21.07 25.50
C THR A 121 2.03 -21.40 24.58
N LYS A 122 3.12 -20.60 24.64
CA LYS A 122 4.28 -20.70 23.74
C LYS A 122 3.90 -20.59 22.27
N GLN A 123 2.89 -19.78 21.98
CA GLN A 123 2.38 -19.58 20.62
C GLN A 123 2.82 -18.21 20.07
N LEU A 124 3.40 -18.23 18.89
CA LEU A 124 3.61 -17.03 18.05
C LEU A 124 2.48 -16.96 17.02
N ILE A 125 1.73 -15.87 17.03
CA ILE A 125 0.62 -15.58 16.13
C ILE A 125 1.03 -14.40 15.27
N TYR A 126 0.92 -14.51 13.95
CA TYR A 126 1.13 -13.38 13.06
C TYR A 126 0.07 -13.33 11.98
N ALA A 127 -0.35 -12.11 11.63
CA ALA A 127 -1.45 -11.86 10.71
C ALA A 127 -1.19 -10.63 9.84
N ARG A 128 -1.89 -10.59 8.73
CA ARG A 128 -1.80 -9.51 7.74
C ARG A 128 -3.19 -9.08 7.28
N ASP A 129 -3.35 -7.79 6.97
CA ASP A 129 -4.63 -7.21 6.53
C ASP A 129 -5.15 -7.81 5.21
N LYS A 130 -6.42 -7.48 4.88
CA LYS A 130 -7.17 -8.08 3.75
C LYS A 130 -6.48 -7.94 2.40
N TYR A 131 -5.83 -6.83 2.13
CA TYR A 131 -5.18 -6.56 0.83
C TYR A 131 -3.66 -6.59 0.91
N GLY A 132 -3.12 -6.94 2.08
CA GLY A 132 -1.68 -6.95 2.32
C GLY A 132 -1.04 -5.57 2.14
N VAL A 133 -1.76 -4.51 2.54
CA VAL A 133 -1.26 -3.12 2.46
C VAL A 133 0.02 -2.99 3.27
N ARG A 134 0.08 -3.61 4.46
CA ARG A 134 1.32 -3.66 5.24
C ARG A 134 2.14 -4.91 4.88
N PRO A 135 3.44 -4.76 4.57
CA PRO A 135 4.29 -5.89 4.19
C PRO A 135 4.56 -6.83 5.36
N LEU A 136 4.63 -8.12 5.06
CA LEU A 136 5.09 -9.15 5.99
C LEU A 136 5.73 -10.30 5.21
N TYR A 137 6.98 -10.61 5.56
CA TYR A 137 7.72 -11.74 5.02
C TYR A 137 7.92 -12.81 6.09
N ILE A 138 8.02 -14.04 5.64
CA ILE A 138 8.30 -15.20 6.48
C ILE A 138 9.46 -15.96 5.86
N GLY A 139 10.42 -16.32 6.68
CA GLY A 139 11.49 -17.25 6.29
C GLY A 139 11.60 -18.35 7.31
N PHE A 140 11.85 -19.57 6.82
CA PHE A 140 12.01 -20.74 7.66
C PHE A 140 13.19 -21.58 7.18
N ASP A 141 14.09 -21.95 8.13
CA ASP A 141 15.15 -22.91 7.90
C ASP A 141 14.85 -24.17 8.71
N LYS A 142 14.44 -25.23 8.02
CA LYS A 142 14.09 -26.53 8.63
C LYS A 142 15.27 -27.19 9.33
N SER A 143 16.50 -26.98 8.84
CA SER A 143 17.69 -27.63 9.36
C SER A 143 18.08 -27.13 10.75
N SER A 144 17.84 -25.84 11.01
CA SER A 144 18.19 -25.16 12.28
C SER A 144 16.98 -24.80 13.13
N SER A 145 15.76 -25.03 12.62
CA SER A 145 14.50 -24.56 13.24
C SER A 145 14.47 -23.05 13.45
N HIS A 146 15.20 -22.29 12.63
CA HIS A 146 15.17 -20.84 12.66
C HIS A 146 13.96 -20.33 11.87
N MET A 147 13.23 -19.38 12.43
CA MET A 147 12.14 -18.69 11.75
C MET A 147 12.27 -17.20 11.92
N ILE A 148 11.99 -16.45 10.87
CA ILE A 148 11.97 -14.99 10.87
C ILE A 148 10.63 -14.52 10.29
N VAL A 149 10.00 -13.57 10.98
CA VAL A 149 8.82 -12.83 10.51
C VAL A 149 9.20 -11.36 10.47
N SER A 150 9.13 -10.70 9.31
CA SER A 150 9.63 -9.33 9.18
C SER A 150 8.85 -8.49 8.17
N SER A 151 8.83 -7.19 8.43
CA SER A 151 8.31 -6.17 7.49
C SER A 151 9.20 -5.98 6.25
N THR A 152 10.48 -6.45 6.28
CA THR A 152 11.48 -6.20 5.23
C THR A 152 12.32 -7.43 4.93
N LEU A 153 12.78 -7.55 3.68
CA LEU A 153 13.72 -8.62 3.27
C LEU A 153 15.10 -8.50 3.92
N GLY A 154 15.51 -7.30 4.28
CA GLY A 154 16.81 -7.07 4.90
C GLY A 154 17.02 -7.76 6.26
N ALA A 155 15.93 -8.25 6.89
CA ALA A 155 15.99 -9.01 8.14
C ALA A 155 16.48 -10.46 7.96
N PHE A 156 16.51 -10.97 6.74
CA PHE A 156 16.83 -12.36 6.48
C PHE A 156 18.31 -12.53 6.17
N PRO A 157 18.99 -13.49 6.81
CA PRO A 157 20.39 -13.81 6.47
C PRO A 157 20.46 -14.42 5.06
N SER A 158 21.55 -14.20 4.35
CA SER A 158 21.76 -14.72 2.99
C SER A 158 21.75 -16.26 2.90
N SER A 159 21.94 -16.94 4.02
CA SER A 159 21.86 -18.40 4.14
C SER A 159 20.41 -18.92 4.09
N MET A 160 19.42 -18.13 4.50
CA MET A 160 18.01 -18.51 4.48
C MET A 160 17.47 -18.42 3.05
N LYS A 161 16.95 -19.52 2.51
CA LYS A 161 16.47 -19.58 1.12
C LYS A 161 14.95 -19.70 0.99
N ASP A 162 14.31 -20.27 2.02
CA ASP A 162 12.85 -20.43 2.04
C ASP A 162 12.21 -19.16 2.62
N ILE A 163 12.14 -18.12 1.79
CA ILE A 163 11.58 -16.81 2.15
C ILE A 163 10.42 -16.52 1.22
N SER A 164 9.28 -16.15 1.77
CA SER A 164 8.08 -15.76 1.01
C SER A 164 7.40 -14.55 1.62
N GLN A 165 6.66 -13.83 0.82
CA GLN A 165 5.71 -12.84 1.32
C GLN A 165 4.48 -13.57 1.85
N MET A 166 4.05 -13.24 3.08
CA MET A 166 2.84 -13.81 3.66
C MET A 166 1.61 -13.41 2.83
N GLU A 167 0.74 -14.35 2.55
CA GLU A 167 -0.54 -14.08 1.90
C GLU A 167 -1.41 -13.13 2.74
N SER A 168 -2.12 -12.24 2.07
CA SER A 168 -3.07 -11.33 2.71
C SER A 168 -4.28 -12.09 3.25
N SER A 169 -4.98 -11.53 4.23
CA SER A 169 -6.15 -12.14 4.89
C SER A 169 -5.87 -13.40 5.72
N PHE A 170 -4.62 -13.80 5.88
CA PHE A 170 -4.29 -14.98 6.68
C PHE A 170 -3.78 -14.64 8.07
N VAL A 171 -4.00 -15.56 8.99
CA VAL A 171 -3.37 -15.62 10.31
C VAL A 171 -2.70 -16.98 10.47
N ASN A 172 -1.48 -16.98 10.99
CA ASN A 172 -0.70 -18.17 11.25
C ASN A 172 -0.41 -18.30 12.74
N LEU A 173 -0.46 -19.53 13.23
CA LEU A 173 -0.13 -19.91 14.60
C LEU A 173 1.05 -20.89 14.57
N ILE A 174 2.09 -20.58 15.32
CA ILE A 174 3.32 -21.39 15.43
C ILE A 174 3.54 -21.76 16.88
N ASP A 175 3.80 -23.02 17.14
CA ASP A 175 4.35 -23.50 18.40
C ASP A 175 5.84 -23.17 18.45
N THR A 176 6.26 -22.30 19.35
CA THR A 176 7.64 -21.81 19.41
C THR A 176 8.64 -22.81 20.03
N VAL A 177 8.14 -23.87 20.69
CA VAL A 177 8.98 -24.95 21.24
C VAL A 177 9.35 -25.94 20.15
N THR A 178 8.36 -26.36 19.35
CA THR A 178 8.55 -27.33 18.27
C THR A 178 8.84 -26.71 16.92
N CYS A 179 8.67 -25.38 16.78
CA CYS A 179 8.77 -24.62 15.53
C CYS A 179 7.82 -25.14 14.42
N ARG A 180 6.67 -25.68 14.81
CA ARG A 180 5.69 -26.21 13.86
C ARG A 180 4.51 -25.29 13.69
N SER A 181 4.03 -25.21 12.46
CA SER A 181 2.74 -24.56 12.18
C SER A 181 1.61 -25.35 12.83
N MET A 182 0.82 -24.69 13.64
CA MET A 182 -0.38 -25.22 14.27
C MET A 182 -1.63 -24.93 13.43
N ALA A 183 -1.68 -23.77 12.80
CA ALA A 183 -2.78 -23.35 11.94
C ALA A 183 -2.34 -22.28 10.93
N ASN A 184 -2.99 -22.30 9.77
CA ASN A 184 -2.96 -21.24 8.75
C ASN A 184 -4.41 -21.03 8.31
N ILE A 185 -5.01 -19.89 8.70
CA ILE A 185 -6.45 -19.66 8.59
C ILE A 185 -6.70 -18.36 7.83
N ASN A 186 -7.53 -18.43 6.79
CA ASN A 186 -8.10 -17.23 6.20
C ASN A 186 -9.14 -16.65 7.18
N TRP A 187 -8.83 -15.52 7.79
CA TRP A 187 -9.66 -14.90 8.82
C TRP A 187 -10.76 -14.00 8.25
N TYR A 188 -10.62 -13.56 6.97
CA TYR A 188 -11.55 -12.59 6.41
C TYR A 188 -12.93 -13.17 6.13
N ARG A 189 -13.96 -12.44 6.51
CA ARG A 189 -15.36 -12.72 6.21
C ARG A 189 -15.96 -11.50 5.51
N ASN A 190 -16.57 -11.70 4.35
CA ASN A 190 -17.30 -10.65 3.65
C ASN A 190 -18.52 -10.21 4.45
N ASN A 191 -18.71 -8.92 4.58
CA ASN A 191 -19.93 -8.32 5.10
C ASN A 191 -20.73 -7.71 3.95
N HIS A 192 -22.05 -7.71 4.06
CA HIS A 192 -22.90 -7.01 3.11
C HIS A 192 -22.68 -5.50 3.24
N PRO A 193 -22.59 -4.75 2.12
CA PRO A 193 -22.41 -3.31 2.16
C PRO A 193 -23.66 -2.65 2.77
N SER A 194 -23.42 -1.73 3.71
CA SER A 194 -24.48 -0.92 4.34
C SER A 194 -24.51 0.52 3.81
N LEU A 195 -23.50 0.94 3.09
CA LEU A 195 -23.30 2.30 2.58
C LEU A 195 -23.39 2.34 1.05
N SER A 196 -23.80 3.50 0.51
CA SER A 196 -23.62 3.79 -0.90
C SER A 196 -22.12 3.84 -1.26
N VAL A 197 -21.77 3.64 -2.53
CA VAL A 197 -20.38 3.75 -3.00
C VAL A 197 -19.78 5.10 -2.64
N LYS A 198 -20.55 6.18 -2.80
CA LYS A 198 -20.11 7.54 -2.45
C LYS A 198 -19.84 7.68 -0.95
N ASP A 199 -20.80 7.27 -0.13
CA ASP A 199 -20.68 7.41 1.32
C ASP A 199 -19.58 6.50 1.87
N ALA A 200 -19.41 5.31 1.33
CA ALA A 200 -18.35 4.39 1.71
C ALA A 200 -16.96 4.98 1.44
N LEU A 201 -16.72 5.62 0.30
CA LEU A 201 -15.44 6.27 0.01
C LEU A 201 -15.20 7.50 0.90
N ILE A 202 -16.24 8.31 1.13
CA ILE A 202 -16.14 9.45 2.05
C ILE A 202 -15.81 8.97 3.47
N PHE A 203 -16.48 7.94 3.95
CA PHE A 203 -16.24 7.36 5.26
C PHE A 203 -14.84 6.73 5.36
N SER A 204 -14.39 6.06 4.28
CA SER A 204 -13.05 5.53 4.18
C SER A 204 -11.97 6.60 4.37
N VAL A 205 -12.13 7.77 3.73
CA VAL A 205 -11.21 8.91 3.94
C VAL A 205 -11.33 9.44 5.37
N LYS A 206 -12.57 9.65 5.85
CA LYS A 206 -12.84 10.24 7.18
C LYS A 206 -12.15 9.46 8.30
N LYS A 207 -12.30 8.13 8.37
CA LYS A 207 -11.67 7.32 9.41
C LYS A 207 -10.13 7.32 9.31
N ARG A 208 -9.57 7.55 8.12
CA ARG A 208 -8.13 7.67 7.87
C ARG A 208 -7.54 9.06 8.16
N LEU A 209 -8.36 10.03 8.58
CA LEU A 209 -7.87 11.32 9.05
C LEU A 209 -7.31 11.27 10.49
N MET A 210 -7.48 10.15 11.19
CA MET A 210 -6.91 9.89 12.51
C MET A 210 -5.39 10.04 12.47
N SER A 211 -4.84 11.10 13.08
CA SER A 211 -3.41 11.37 13.14
C SER A 211 -3.11 12.51 14.11
N GLU A 212 -2.10 12.36 14.96
CA GLU A 212 -1.51 13.44 15.74
C GLU A 212 -0.40 14.19 14.94
N ARG A 213 -0.11 13.74 13.72
CA ARG A 213 0.91 14.32 12.84
C ARG A 213 0.28 15.02 11.63
N PRO A 214 0.96 16.02 11.06
CA PRO A 214 0.49 16.70 9.86
C PRO A 214 0.27 15.73 8.68
N ILE A 215 -0.83 15.97 7.96
CA ILE A 215 -1.29 15.17 6.83
C ILE A 215 -1.09 15.95 5.53
N GLY A 216 -0.67 15.25 4.47
CA GLY A 216 -0.63 15.76 3.11
C GLY A 216 -1.26 14.78 2.12
N CYS A 217 -1.37 15.18 0.85
CA CYS A 217 -1.87 14.33 -0.21
C CYS A 217 -0.90 14.28 -1.40
N LEU A 218 -0.66 13.08 -1.94
CA LEU A 218 -0.02 12.94 -3.24
C LEU A 218 -1.06 13.25 -4.32
N LEU A 219 -0.77 14.19 -5.20
CA LEU A 219 -1.71 14.72 -6.19
C LEU A 219 -1.08 14.66 -7.59
N SER A 220 -1.37 13.60 -8.34
CA SER A 220 -0.89 13.46 -9.72
C SER A 220 -1.77 14.18 -10.76
N GLY A 221 -2.94 14.68 -10.36
CA GLY A 221 -3.92 15.23 -11.29
C GLY A 221 -4.71 14.15 -12.08
N GLY A 222 -4.49 12.86 -11.78
CA GLY A 222 -5.39 11.79 -12.18
C GLY A 222 -6.66 11.79 -11.32
N LEU A 223 -7.72 11.12 -11.79
CA LEU A 223 -8.99 11.03 -11.08
C LEU A 223 -8.82 10.62 -9.62
N ASP A 224 -8.09 9.52 -9.39
CA ASP A 224 -8.04 8.82 -8.12
C ASP A 224 -7.43 9.67 -7.01
N SER A 225 -6.22 10.17 -7.23
CA SER A 225 -5.50 11.04 -6.29
C SER A 225 -6.25 12.36 -6.06
N SER A 226 -6.83 12.94 -7.11
CA SER A 226 -7.59 14.18 -7.03
C SER A 226 -8.89 14.02 -6.25
N LEU A 227 -9.58 12.89 -6.43
CA LEU A 227 -10.81 12.59 -5.70
C LEU A 227 -10.55 12.40 -4.21
N ILE A 228 -9.54 11.62 -3.84
CA ILE A 228 -9.14 11.46 -2.43
C ILE A 228 -8.79 12.83 -1.82
N THR A 229 -7.96 13.63 -2.52
CA THR A 229 -7.60 14.99 -2.06
C THR A 229 -8.84 15.87 -1.88
N SER A 230 -9.81 15.82 -2.81
CA SER A 230 -11.07 16.57 -2.71
C SER A 230 -11.88 16.18 -1.48
N ILE A 231 -11.97 14.89 -1.16
CA ILE A 231 -12.67 14.41 0.03
C ILE A 231 -11.93 14.85 1.31
N VAL A 232 -10.60 14.74 1.36
CA VAL A 232 -9.79 15.21 2.49
C VAL A 232 -10.03 16.69 2.75
N VAL A 233 -9.98 17.54 1.69
CA VAL A 233 -10.25 18.99 1.80
C VAL A 233 -11.65 19.24 2.33
N ARG A 234 -12.67 18.56 1.80
CA ARG A 234 -14.06 18.75 2.23
C ARG A 234 -14.29 18.34 3.69
N GLU A 235 -13.71 17.25 4.14
CA GLU A 235 -13.78 16.83 5.54
C GLU A 235 -13.03 17.82 6.46
N HIS A 236 -11.88 18.33 6.02
CA HIS A 236 -11.14 19.34 6.78
C HIS A 236 -11.94 20.65 6.93
N LEU A 237 -12.58 21.13 5.84
CA LEU A 237 -13.46 22.30 5.86
C LEU A 237 -14.66 22.14 6.79
N LYS A 238 -15.30 20.93 6.82
CA LYS A 238 -16.40 20.62 7.75
C LYS A 238 -15.99 20.74 9.22
N ASN A 239 -14.71 20.45 9.51
CA ASN A 239 -14.14 20.58 10.85
C ASN A 239 -13.60 21.99 11.15
N GLY A 240 -13.93 23.00 10.33
CA GLY A 240 -13.58 24.41 10.56
C GLY A 240 -12.18 24.83 10.07
N GLY A 241 -11.46 23.91 9.38
CA GLY A 241 -10.16 24.23 8.76
C GLY A 241 -10.29 25.01 7.45
N LYS A 242 -9.17 25.34 6.84
CA LYS A 242 -9.09 26.02 5.53
C LYS A 242 -8.50 25.07 4.48
N ALA A 243 -8.92 25.21 3.23
CA ALA A 243 -8.38 24.39 2.14
C ALA A 243 -6.86 24.54 1.99
N SER A 244 -6.34 25.76 2.23
CA SER A 244 -4.91 26.07 2.21
C SER A 244 -4.08 25.35 3.28
N ASP A 245 -4.70 24.79 4.33
CA ASP A 245 -4.00 24.02 5.36
C ASP A 245 -3.59 22.64 4.83
N ILE A 246 -4.29 22.16 3.80
CA ILE A 246 -3.98 20.87 3.16
C ILE A 246 -2.86 21.07 2.15
N ARG A 247 -1.73 20.43 2.41
CA ARG A 247 -0.57 20.39 1.53
C ARG A 247 -0.66 19.24 0.53
N THR A 248 -0.45 19.57 -0.74
CA THR A 248 -0.50 18.59 -1.83
C THR A 248 0.80 18.57 -2.61
N PHE A 249 1.19 17.39 -3.10
CA PHE A 249 2.51 17.17 -3.68
C PHE A 249 2.43 16.41 -5.00
N SER A 250 3.20 16.87 -5.99
CA SER A 250 3.37 16.20 -7.26
C SER A 250 4.83 16.16 -7.72
N ILE A 251 5.13 15.25 -8.64
CA ILE A 251 6.46 15.10 -9.22
C ILE A 251 6.35 14.67 -10.67
N GLY A 252 7.30 15.07 -11.48
CA GLY A 252 7.41 14.65 -12.87
C GLY A 252 8.73 15.04 -13.51
N MET A 253 8.95 14.54 -14.71
CA MET A 253 10.01 15.02 -15.58
C MET A 253 9.52 16.28 -16.28
N LYS A 254 10.44 17.02 -16.89
CA LYS A 254 10.09 18.21 -17.69
C LYS A 254 9.03 17.87 -18.74
N GLY A 255 7.91 18.60 -18.72
CA GLY A 255 6.78 18.38 -19.63
C GLY A 255 5.90 17.19 -19.29
N ALA A 256 5.99 16.64 -18.07
CA ALA A 256 5.11 15.59 -17.58
C ALA A 256 3.64 16.04 -17.60
N THR A 257 2.77 15.17 -18.12
CA THR A 257 1.33 15.46 -18.22
C THR A 257 0.68 15.64 -16.85
N ASP A 258 1.11 14.88 -15.86
CA ASP A 258 0.54 14.90 -14.51
C ASP A 258 0.74 16.24 -13.80
N LEU A 259 1.88 16.91 -13.98
CA LEU A 259 2.14 18.20 -13.30
C LEU A 259 1.11 19.28 -13.68
N LYS A 260 0.68 19.31 -14.96
CA LYS A 260 -0.35 20.23 -15.42
C LYS A 260 -1.69 19.98 -14.72
N TYR A 261 -2.15 18.73 -14.71
CA TYR A 261 -3.45 18.36 -14.13
C TYR A 261 -3.45 18.44 -12.61
N ALA A 262 -2.30 18.14 -11.96
CA ALA A 262 -2.13 18.33 -10.53
C ALA A 262 -2.33 19.80 -10.13
N LYS A 263 -1.77 20.73 -10.91
CA LYS A 263 -1.95 22.18 -10.69
C LYS A 263 -3.42 22.60 -10.84
N ILE A 264 -4.12 22.13 -11.88
CA ILE A 264 -5.54 22.41 -12.09
C ILE A 264 -6.39 21.92 -10.92
N ALA A 265 -6.15 20.67 -10.46
CA ALA A 265 -6.85 20.11 -9.32
C ALA A 265 -6.56 20.89 -8.03
N ALA A 266 -5.30 21.24 -7.77
CA ALA A 266 -4.89 21.98 -6.58
C ALA A 266 -5.51 23.38 -6.53
N ASP A 267 -5.54 24.11 -7.66
CA ASP A 267 -6.14 25.44 -7.76
C ASP A 267 -7.66 25.39 -7.51
N PHE A 268 -8.34 24.40 -8.09
CA PHE A 268 -9.77 24.20 -7.86
C PHE A 268 -10.08 23.89 -6.39
N LEU A 269 -9.26 23.05 -5.76
CA LEU A 269 -9.45 22.63 -4.37
C LEU A 269 -8.96 23.70 -3.36
N GLY A 270 -8.16 24.67 -3.79
CA GLY A 270 -7.59 25.70 -2.93
C GLY A 270 -6.50 25.24 -1.99
N THR A 271 -5.79 24.14 -2.33
CA THR A 271 -4.73 23.55 -1.50
C THR A 271 -3.40 24.26 -1.67
N THR A 272 -2.51 24.14 -0.68
CA THR A 272 -1.11 24.54 -0.81
C THR A 272 -0.33 23.48 -1.57
N HIS A 273 -0.10 23.71 -2.88
CA HIS A 273 0.51 22.75 -3.78
C HIS A 273 1.99 22.99 -3.99
N THR A 274 2.78 21.91 -3.88
CA THR A 274 4.20 21.88 -4.22
C THR A 274 4.45 20.82 -5.29
N SER A 275 5.07 21.22 -6.40
CA SER A 275 5.48 20.30 -7.47
C SER A 275 7.00 20.32 -7.65
N TRP A 276 7.57 19.15 -7.90
CA TRP A 276 8.99 19.01 -8.23
C TRP A 276 9.16 18.48 -9.64
N GLU A 277 10.01 19.18 -10.39
CA GLU A 277 10.39 18.77 -11.75
C GLU A 277 11.86 18.35 -11.76
N TYR A 278 12.14 17.16 -12.31
CA TYR A 278 13.48 16.63 -12.39
C TYR A 278 13.84 16.24 -13.83
N ASP A 279 15.13 16.18 -14.11
CA ASP A 279 15.65 15.64 -15.36
C ASP A 279 15.57 14.10 -15.38
N ILE A 280 15.65 13.52 -16.57
CA ILE A 280 15.64 12.08 -16.80
C ILE A 280 16.79 11.39 -16.05
N GLY A 281 17.97 12.01 -16.00
CA GLY A 281 19.14 11.44 -15.32
C GLY A 281 18.90 11.22 -13.84
N THR A 282 18.17 12.15 -13.17
CA THR A 282 17.78 12.02 -11.76
C THR A 282 16.86 10.81 -11.54
N PHE A 283 15.88 10.58 -12.43
CA PHE A 283 15.02 9.40 -12.34
C PHE A 283 15.82 8.10 -12.51
N ILE A 284 16.63 7.99 -13.56
CA ILE A 284 17.45 6.79 -13.83
C ILE A 284 18.44 6.50 -12.69
N LYS A 285 19.15 7.52 -12.22
CA LYS A 285 20.16 7.39 -11.15
C LYS A 285 19.59 6.78 -9.85
N ASN A 286 18.31 7.00 -9.57
CA ASN A 286 17.70 6.52 -8.35
C ASN A 286 17.09 5.11 -8.46
N ILE A 287 17.01 4.50 -9.65
CA ILE A 287 16.45 3.15 -9.83
C ILE A 287 17.07 2.10 -8.92
N PRO A 288 18.42 2.02 -8.75
CA PRO A 288 19.00 1.05 -7.81
C PRO A 288 18.54 1.25 -6.36
N ASN A 289 18.38 2.50 -5.92
CA ASN A 289 17.86 2.81 -4.59
C ASN A 289 16.39 2.39 -4.45
N VAL A 290 15.60 2.63 -5.51
CA VAL A 290 14.18 2.23 -5.56
C VAL A 290 14.08 0.71 -5.46
N ILE A 291 14.80 -0.07 -6.27
CA ILE A 291 14.81 -1.54 -6.23
C ILE A 291 15.14 -2.06 -4.83
N ARG A 292 16.16 -1.48 -4.18
CA ARG A 292 16.51 -1.80 -2.80
C ARG A 292 15.36 -1.53 -1.84
N ASP A 293 14.77 -0.34 -1.90
CA ASP A 293 13.82 0.11 -0.89
C ASP A 293 12.41 -0.49 -1.10
N ILE A 294 12.03 -0.80 -2.36
CA ILE A 294 10.77 -1.52 -2.64
C ILE A 294 10.91 -3.04 -2.57
N GLU A 295 12.13 -3.56 -2.52
CA GLU A 295 12.40 -5.00 -2.44
C GLU A 295 11.75 -5.80 -3.60
N SER A 296 11.78 -5.24 -4.80
CA SER A 296 11.21 -5.83 -6.02
C SER A 296 12.02 -5.44 -7.25
N TYR A 297 12.03 -6.33 -8.26
CA TYR A 297 12.61 -6.09 -9.58
C TYR A 297 11.58 -6.20 -10.72
N ASP A 298 10.29 -6.27 -10.38
CA ASP A 298 9.21 -6.23 -11.37
C ASP A 298 9.21 -4.88 -12.12
N ILE A 299 9.17 -4.93 -13.46
CA ILE A 299 9.31 -3.74 -14.32
C ILE A 299 8.26 -2.69 -13.99
N THR A 300 6.99 -3.10 -13.93
CA THR A 300 5.86 -2.18 -13.69
C THR A 300 6.00 -1.52 -12.34
N THR A 301 6.27 -2.32 -11.32
CA THR A 301 6.43 -1.86 -9.93
C THR A 301 7.60 -0.89 -9.81
N VAL A 302 8.77 -1.20 -10.39
CA VAL A 302 9.94 -0.30 -10.34
C VAL A 302 9.66 1.01 -11.07
N ARG A 303 9.15 0.97 -12.31
CA ARG A 303 8.86 2.17 -13.10
C ARG A 303 7.93 3.13 -12.37
N ALA A 304 6.86 2.61 -11.79
CA ALA A 304 5.89 3.41 -11.04
C ALA A 304 6.43 3.90 -9.69
N SER A 305 7.34 3.15 -9.08
CA SER A 305 7.92 3.51 -7.78
C SER A 305 8.90 4.67 -7.83
N VAL A 306 9.59 4.93 -8.96
CA VAL A 306 10.61 5.98 -9.00
C VAL A 306 10.02 7.35 -8.66
N GLY A 307 8.88 7.69 -9.22
CA GLY A 307 8.18 8.94 -8.91
C GLY A 307 7.72 9.00 -7.46
N ASN A 308 7.07 7.92 -6.95
CA ASN A 308 6.63 7.85 -5.56
C ASN A 308 7.79 7.97 -4.57
N TRP A 309 8.91 7.32 -4.84
CA TRP A 309 10.11 7.36 -4.01
C TRP A 309 10.71 8.77 -3.98
N LEU A 310 10.84 9.43 -5.13
CA LEU A 310 11.40 10.78 -5.23
C LEU A 310 10.51 11.83 -4.57
N VAL A 311 9.19 11.78 -4.76
CA VAL A 311 8.27 12.73 -4.10
C VAL A 311 8.27 12.52 -2.58
N SER A 312 8.33 11.27 -2.12
CA SER A 312 8.37 10.94 -0.69
C SER A 312 9.66 11.44 -0.04
N ARG A 313 10.81 11.27 -0.71
CA ARG A 313 12.08 11.84 -0.26
C ARG A 313 11.98 13.36 -0.09
N ASN A 314 11.44 14.06 -1.10
CA ASN A 314 11.32 15.51 -1.05
C ASN A 314 10.37 15.98 0.06
N ILE A 315 9.23 15.31 0.25
CA ILE A 315 8.32 15.61 1.37
C ILE A 315 9.05 15.47 2.69
N ARG A 316 9.78 14.40 2.88
CA ARG A 316 10.53 14.15 4.11
C ARG A 316 11.62 15.20 4.38
N GLU A 317 12.33 15.61 3.34
CA GLU A 317 13.45 16.56 3.44
C GLU A 317 12.99 18.02 3.62
N THR A 318 11.79 18.37 3.11
CA THR A 318 11.35 19.78 3.03
C THR A 318 10.13 20.10 3.90
N THR A 319 9.52 19.10 4.55
CA THR A 319 8.30 19.31 5.33
C THR A 319 8.31 18.51 6.63
N ASP A 320 7.35 18.79 7.50
CA ASP A 320 7.05 18.05 8.73
C ASP A 320 5.95 16.98 8.55
N ILE A 321 5.43 16.80 7.32
CA ILE A 321 4.42 15.80 6.99
C ILE A 321 4.93 14.41 7.33
N LYS A 322 4.06 13.60 7.94
CA LYS A 322 4.31 12.19 8.26
C LYS A 322 3.31 11.25 7.58
N VAL A 323 2.11 11.73 7.29
CA VAL A 323 1.03 10.95 6.69
C VAL A 323 0.68 11.52 5.33
N VAL A 324 0.59 10.66 4.31
CA VAL A 324 0.22 11.05 2.96
C VAL A 324 -0.92 10.19 2.42
N PHE A 325 -1.99 10.84 1.98
CA PHE A 325 -3.08 10.19 1.26
C PHE A 325 -2.73 10.03 -0.21
N ASN A 326 -3.14 8.92 -0.81
CA ASN A 326 -2.97 8.65 -2.23
C ASN A 326 -4.20 7.95 -2.83
N GLY A 327 -4.18 7.73 -4.14
CA GLY A 327 -5.26 7.09 -4.90
C GLY A 327 -5.02 5.63 -5.26
N ASP A 328 -4.03 4.98 -4.63
CA ASP A 328 -3.65 3.61 -4.97
C ASP A 328 -4.77 2.61 -4.63
N GLY A 329 -4.87 1.52 -5.39
CA GLY A 329 -5.95 0.53 -5.33
C GLY A 329 -7.21 0.87 -6.14
N ALA A 330 -7.34 2.11 -6.62
CA ALA A 330 -8.55 2.54 -7.35
C ALA A 330 -8.73 1.82 -8.69
N ASP A 331 -7.64 1.52 -9.39
CA ASP A 331 -7.68 0.85 -10.69
C ASP A 331 -8.10 -0.61 -10.54
N GLU A 332 -7.62 -1.28 -9.52
CA GLU A 332 -7.92 -2.68 -9.21
C GLU A 332 -9.37 -2.84 -8.77
N VAL A 333 -9.84 -1.97 -7.87
CA VAL A 333 -11.21 -2.00 -7.37
C VAL A 333 -12.21 -1.61 -8.46
N CYS A 334 -11.88 -0.62 -9.29
CA CYS A 334 -12.85 0.00 -10.20
C CYS A 334 -12.63 -0.38 -11.69
N SER A 335 -11.84 -1.42 -11.99
CA SER A 335 -11.46 -1.82 -13.36
C SER A 335 -10.98 -0.61 -14.19
N GLY A 336 -10.07 0.19 -13.58
CA GLY A 336 -9.69 1.49 -14.11
C GLY A 336 -8.60 1.45 -15.17
N TYR A 337 -7.92 0.34 -15.36
CA TYR A 337 -6.89 0.19 -16.39
C TYR A 337 -7.47 0.25 -17.79
N LEU A 338 -6.76 0.90 -18.73
CA LEU A 338 -7.27 1.07 -20.10
C LEU A 338 -7.56 -0.25 -20.82
N TYR A 339 -6.78 -1.30 -20.55
CA TYR A 339 -7.02 -2.60 -21.17
C TYR A 339 -8.36 -3.22 -20.77
N SER A 340 -8.97 -2.80 -19.66
CA SER A 340 -10.30 -3.25 -19.23
C SER A 340 -11.39 -2.96 -20.29
N LYS A 341 -11.16 -1.98 -21.16
CA LYS A 341 -12.02 -1.69 -22.31
C LYS A 341 -12.07 -2.84 -23.33
N ASN A 342 -11.06 -3.69 -23.35
CA ASN A 342 -10.95 -4.81 -24.27
C ASN A 342 -11.45 -6.12 -23.67
N ALA A 343 -12.09 -6.09 -22.49
CA ALA A 343 -12.63 -7.29 -21.86
C ALA A 343 -13.65 -7.97 -22.77
N PRO A 344 -13.54 -9.30 -23.01
CA PRO A 344 -14.45 -10.00 -23.94
C PRO A 344 -15.89 -10.10 -23.42
N SER A 345 -16.04 -10.07 -22.08
CA SER A 345 -17.36 -10.15 -21.42
C SER A 345 -17.31 -9.48 -20.03
N LEU A 346 -18.50 -9.25 -19.45
CA LEU A 346 -18.63 -8.78 -18.06
C LEU A 346 -18.05 -9.78 -17.06
N GLU A 347 -18.21 -11.08 -17.32
CA GLU A 347 -17.67 -12.14 -16.46
C GLU A 347 -16.13 -12.14 -16.46
N ASP A 348 -15.51 -11.98 -17.62
CA ASP A 348 -14.04 -11.88 -17.72
C ASP A 348 -13.51 -10.62 -17.02
N LEU A 349 -14.22 -9.50 -17.15
CA LEU A 349 -13.87 -8.27 -16.45
C LEU A 349 -13.95 -8.44 -14.93
N GLN A 350 -14.99 -9.11 -14.42
CA GLN A 350 -15.14 -9.38 -12.99
C GLN A 350 -14.03 -10.32 -12.48
N LYS A 351 -13.72 -11.39 -13.19
CA LYS A 351 -12.63 -12.31 -12.85
C LYS A 351 -11.27 -11.60 -12.83
N ASP A 352 -11.06 -10.65 -13.74
CA ASP A 352 -9.84 -9.85 -13.74
C ASP A 352 -9.75 -8.92 -12.52
N GLN A 353 -10.84 -8.25 -12.17
CA GLN A 353 -10.93 -7.42 -10.97
C GLN A 353 -10.61 -8.23 -9.69
N GLU A 354 -11.23 -9.40 -9.53
CA GLU A 354 -10.98 -10.30 -8.41
C GLU A 354 -9.50 -10.74 -8.38
N HIS A 355 -8.96 -11.14 -9.52
CA HIS A 355 -7.55 -11.54 -9.65
C HIS A 355 -6.58 -10.40 -9.31
N LEU A 356 -6.86 -9.16 -9.73
CA LEU A 356 -6.04 -8.01 -9.38
C LEU A 356 -6.06 -7.73 -7.88
N LEU A 357 -7.24 -7.78 -7.24
CA LEU A 357 -7.38 -7.56 -5.81
C LEU A 357 -6.70 -8.64 -4.97
N ASP A 358 -6.76 -9.90 -5.38
CA ASP A 358 -6.09 -11.01 -4.69
C ASP A 358 -4.56 -10.91 -4.77
N ASN A 359 -4.03 -10.30 -5.84
CA ASN A 359 -2.60 -10.15 -6.07
C ASN A 359 -2.04 -8.73 -5.80
N ILE A 360 -2.88 -7.78 -5.40
CA ILE A 360 -2.51 -6.36 -5.25
C ILE A 360 -1.30 -6.15 -4.32
N GLN A 361 -1.12 -7.05 -3.36
CA GLN A 361 0.01 -7.06 -2.42
C GLN A 361 1.39 -7.24 -3.09
N TYR A 362 1.44 -7.70 -4.33
CA TYR A 362 2.68 -7.97 -5.05
C TYR A 362 3.09 -6.85 -6.02
N PHE A 363 2.20 -5.87 -6.27
CA PHE A 363 2.48 -4.78 -7.20
C PHE A 363 2.02 -3.41 -6.68
N ASP A 364 0.73 -3.08 -6.65
CA ASP A 364 0.28 -1.70 -6.38
C ASP A 364 0.50 -1.28 -4.93
N VAL A 365 0.03 -2.05 -3.95
CA VAL A 365 0.26 -1.70 -2.53
C VAL A 365 1.70 -1.93 -2.10
N LEU A 366 2.42 -2.87 -2.72
CA LEU A 366 3.85 -3.04 -2.50
C LEU A 366 4.59 -1.76 -2.88
N ARG A 367 4.31 -1.23 -4.08
CA ARG A 367 4.85 0.01 -4.58
C ARG A 367 4.50 1.17 -3.65
N SER A 368 3.22 1.32 -3.33
CA SER A 368 2.71 2.41 -2.49
C SER A 368 3.34 2.40 -1.11
N ASP A 369 3.25 1.29 -0.39
CA ASP A 369 3.77 1.19 0.98
C ASP A 369 5.28 1.42 1.01
N ARG A 370 6.06 0.69 0.19
CA ARG A 370 7.52 0.66 0.37
C ARG A 370 8.22 1.90 -0.14
N SER A 371 7.80 2.45 -1.29
CA SER A 371 8.41 3.69 -1.79
C SER A 371 8.18 4.89 -0.86
N ILE A 372 7.04 4.91 -0.17
CA ILE A 372 6.68 5.99 0.77
C ILE A 372 7.34 5.75 2.13
N SER A 373 7.24 4.54 2.67
CA SER A 373 7.76 4.22 4.00
C SER A 373 9.28 4.23 4.09
N SER A 374 10.00 4.00 3.00
CA SER A 374 11.47 4.09 2.97
C SER A 374 12.00 5.49 3.30
N HIS A 375 11.12 6.49 3.35
CA HIS A 375 11.42 7.86 3.76
C HIS A 375 10.77 8.26 5.10
N GLY A 376 10.29 7.28 5.89
CA GLY A 376 9.66 7.56 7.18
C GLY A 376 8.36 8.34 7.02
N LEU A 377 7.56 8.01 6.02
CA LEU A 377 6.21 8.50 5.79
C LEU A 377 5.21 7.36 5.86
N GLU A 378 3.92 7.68 6.09
CA GLU A 378 2.83 6.72 6.07
C GLU A 378 1.89 6.97 4.89
N ALA A 379 1.73 5.95 4.03
CA ALA A 379 0.72 5.95 3.00
C ALA A 379 -0.65 5.56 3.56
N ARG A 380 -1.69 6.32 3.17
CA ARG A 380 -3.11 5.99 3.41
C ARG A 380 -3.83 5.82 2.09
N THR A 381 -4.43 4.62 1.92
CA THR A 381 -5.02 4.12 0.66
C THR A 381 -6.53 3.92 0.83
N PRO A 382 -7.36 4.98 0.77
CA PRO A 382 -8.79 4.87 1.04
C PRO A 382 -9.57 3.95 0.10
N PHE A 383 -9.13 3.79 -1.15
CA PHE A 383 -9.79 2.88 -2.11
C PHE A 383 -9.71 1.41 -1.70
N LEU A 384 -8.75 1.03 -0.85
CA LEU A 384 -8.63 -0.33 -0.31
C LEU A 384 -9.34 -0.51 1.04
N ASP A 385 -10.27 0.36 1.33
CA ASP A 385 -11.17 0.19 2.46
C ASP A 385 -12.14 -0.96 2.23
N LYS A 386 -12.28 -1.87 3.21
CA LYS A 386 -13.16 -3.03 3.06
C LYS A 386 -14.61 -2.67 2.75
N ASP A 387 -15.13 -1.58 3.36
CA ASP A 387 -16.51 -1.16 3.15
C ASP A 387 -16.70 -0.53 1.77
N PHE A 388 -15.70 0.26 1.31
CA PHE A 388 -15.72 0.81 -0.04
C PHE A 388 -15.61 -0.29 -1.10
N VAL A 389 -14.66 -1.22 -0.95
CA VAL A 389 -14.51 -2.32 -1.92
C VAL A 389 -15.79 -3.15 -1.98
N ASN A 390 -16.37 -3.52 -0.83
CA ASN A 390 -17.62 -4.27 -0.77
C ASN A 390 -18.78 -3.49 -1.42
N ALA A 391 -18.90 -2.17 -1.13
CA ALA A 391 -19.94 -1.34 -1.73
C ALA A 391 -19.78 -1.25 -3.27
N TYR A 392 -18.57 -1.04 -3.76
CA TYR A 392 -18.30 -0.92 -5.19
C TYR A 392 -18.49 -2.24 -5.93
N THR A 393 -17.95 -3.34 -5.42
CA THR A 393 -18.04 -4.66 -6.06
C THR A 393 -19.46 -5.25 -6.01
N SER A 394 -20.31 -4.82 -5.07
CA SER A 394 -21.72 -5.19 -5.02
C SER A 394 -22.61 -4.48 -6.04
N VAL A 395 -22.13 -3.42 -6.66
CA VAL A 395 -22.83 -2.81 -7.80
C VAL A 395 -22.78 -3.76 -8.98
N ASP A 396 -23.89 -3.91 -9.68
CA ASP A 396 -23.98 -4.74 -10.89
C ASP A 396 -22.83 -4.40 -11.86
N ILE A 397 -22.11 -5.42 -12.31
CA ILE A 397 -20.91 -5.25 -13.16
C ILE A 397 -21.24 -4.51 -14.45
N SER A 398 -22.47 -4.66 -15.01
CA SER A 398 -22.88 -3.96 -16.22
C SER A 398 -22.86 -2.43 -16.06
N LYS A 399 -23.16 -1.92 -14.85
CA LYS A 399 -23.18 -0.48 -14.57
C LYS A 399 -21.78 0.11 -14.36
N ARG A 400 -20.81 -0.70 -13.95
CA ARG A 400 -19.44 -0.24 -13.62
C ARG A 400 -18.38 -0.64 -14.67
N ALA A 401 -18.75 -1.51 -15.61
CA ALA A 401 -17.87 -1.87 -16.73
C ALA A 401 -17.71 -0.69 -17.71
N PRO A 402 -16.60 -0.54 -18.44
CA PRO A 402 -16.48 0.39 -19.55
C PRO A 402 -17.55 0.14 -20.62
N LYS A 403 -18.03 1.21 -21.24
CA LYS A 403 -19.16 1.19 -22.22
C LYS A 403 -18.97 0.20 -23.37
N CYS A 404 -17.73 0.04 -23.83
CA CYS A 404 -17.41 -0.82 -24.96
C CYS A 404 -17.39 -2.32 -24.63
N VAL A 405 -17.44 -2.70 -23.34
CA VAL A 405 -17.47 -4.12 -22.93
C VAL A 405 -18.85 -4.70 -23.27
N PRO A 406 -18.94 -5.87 -23.94
CA PRO A 406 -20.21 -6.51 -24.26
C PRO A 406 -21.08 -6.74 -23.01
N GLY A 407 -22.31 -6.25 -23.03
CA GLY A 407 -23.25 -6.33 -21.91
C GLY A 407 -23.18 -5.16 -20.93
N ALA A 408 -22.28 -4.19 -21.11
CA ALA A 408 -22.27 -2.97 -20.31
C ALA A 408 -23.56 -2.14 -20.46
N SER A 409 -23.92 -1.40 -19.42
CA SER A 409 -25.12 -0.57 -19.39
C SER A 409 -25.08 0.53 -20.46
N SER A 410 -26.20 0.74 -21.13
CA SER A 410 -26.39 1.83 -22.12
C SER A 410 -26.50 3.22 -21.47
N GLU A 411 -26.60 3.32 -20.14
CA GLU A 411 -26.71 4.59 -19.42
C GLU A 411 -25.40 5.43 -19.49
N GLN A 412 -24.31 4.83 -19.87
CA GLN A 412 -23.04 5.53 -19.98
C GLN A 412 -23.02 6.42 -21.23
N GLU A 413 -22.85 7.72 -21.02
CA GLU A 413 -22.78 8.73 -22.07
C GLU A 413 -21.45 8.70 -22.83
N VAL A 414 -20.36 8.40 -22.12
CA VAL A 414 -18.99 8.44 -22.61
C VAL A 414 -18.29 7.10 -22.37
N ASP A 415 -17.49 6.66 -23.33
CA ASP A 415 -16.65 5.48 -23.17
C ASP A 415 -15.35 5.82 -22.40
N ILE A 416 -15.44 5.81 -21.08
CA ILE A 416 -14.34 6.09 -20.17
C ILE A 416 -14.29 5.05 -19.06
N THR A 417 -13.09 4.72 -18.60
CA THR A 417 -12.94 3.85 -17.42
C THR A 417 -13.45 4.54 -16.16
N LYS A 418 -13.93 3.76 -15.19
CA LYS A 418 -14.47 4.26 -13.91
C LYS A 418 -15.67 5.22 -14.08
N TRP A 419 -16.42 5.12 -15.16
CA TRP A 419 -17.55 6.00 -15.41
C TRP A 419 -18.52 6.06 -14.22
N TYR A 420 -18.88 4.90 -13.65
CA TYR A 420 -19.76 4.84 -12.49
C TYR A 420 -19.22 5.62 -11.29
N LEU A 421 -17.93 5.47 -10.97
CA LEU A 421 -17.30 6.23 -9.89
C LEU A 421 -17.34 7.75 -10.15
N ARG A 422 -17.01 8.17 -11.38
CA ARG A 422 -17.02 9.60 -11.78
C ARG A 422 -18.40 10.23 -11.60
N LYS A 423 -19.46 9.53 -12.01
CA LYS A 423 -20.86 10.00 -11.84
C LYS A 423 -21.24 10.19 -10.37
N GLN A 424 -20.77 9.32 -9.47
CA GLN A 424 -21.03 9.48 -8.03
C GLN A 424 -20.40 10.76 -7.43
N PHE A 425 -19.36 11.29 -8.08
CA PHE A 425 -18.58 12.40 -7.56
C PHE A 425 -18.58 13.64 -8.47
N GLU A 426 -19.60 13.81 -9.30
CA GLU A 426 -19.81 15.08 -10.02
C GLU A 426 -19.83 16.26 -9.03
N GLY A 427 -19.13 17.35 -9.37
CA GLY A 427 -18.97 18.53 -8.52
C GLY A 427 -17.90 18.42 -7.40
N TYR A 428 -17.16 17.29 -7.35
CA TYR A 428 -16.01 17.16 -6.43
C TYR A 428 -14.71 17.65 -7.05
N LEU A 429 -14.61 17.63 -8.37
CA LEU A 429 -13.44 18.02 -9.15
C LEU A 429 -13.90 18.86 -10.35
N PRO A 430 -13.01 19.66 -10.97
CA PRO A 430 -13.32 20.30 -12.24
C PRO A 430 -13.48 19.22 -13.32
N ASP A 431 -14.37 19.44 -14.29
CA ASP A 431 -14.68 18.47 -15.34
C ASP A 431 -13.44 18.02 -16.12
N GLU A 432 -12.49 18.92 -16.35
CA GLU A 432 -11.22 18.63 -17.01
C GLU A 432 -10.39 17.54 -16.28
N VAL A 433 -10.52 17.42 -14.96
CA VAL A 433 -9.86 16.38 -14.15
C VAL A 433 -10.80 15.20 -13.94
N LEU A 434 -12.09 15.45 -13.64
CA LEU A 434 -13.07 14.41 -13.37
C LEU A 434 -13.25 13.49 -14.58
N TRP A 435 -13.23 14.02 -15.79
CA TRP A 435 -13.43 13.29 -17.05
C TRP A 435 -12.15 13.10 -17.87
N ARG A 436 -10.97 13.32 -17.24
CA ARG A 436 -9.66 13.04 -17.85
C ARG A 436 -9.55 11.55 -18.19
N ASN A 437 -9.02 11.24 -19.36
CA ASN A 437 -8.66 9.88 -19.72
C ASN A 437 -7.61 9.32 -18.75
N LYS A 438 -7.68 8.00 -18.51
CA LYS A 438 -6.72 7.33 -17.61
C LYS A 438 -5.32 7.37 -18.19
N GLU A 439 -4.39 7.84 -17.39
CA GLU A 439 -2.96 7.70 -17.60
C GLU A 439 -2.35 7.06 -16.35
N ALA A 440 -1.55 6.00 -16.53
CA ALA A 440 -0.87 5.37 -15.41
C ALA A 440 0.20 6.30 -14.85
N PHE A 441 0.44 6.28 -13.56
CA PHE A 441 1.45 7.15 -12.94
C PHE A 441 2.84 6.94 -13.52
N SER A 442 3.21 5.69 -13.87
CA SER A 442 4.45 5.37 -14.58
C SER A 442 4.58 6.06 -15.95
N ASP A 443 3.46 6.42 -16.56
CA ASP A 443 3.43 7.13 -17.84
C ASP A 443 3.30 8.65 -17.65
N GLY A 444 2.45 9.10 -16.73
CA GLY A 444 2.16 10.51 -16.45
C GLY A 444 3.36 11.32 -15.91
N VAL A 445 4.36 10.65 -15.33
CA VAL A 445 5.62 11.29 -14.89
C VAL A 445 6.51 11.75 -16.02
N SER A 446 6.21 11.40 -17.27
CA SER A 446 6.96 11.76 -18.47
C SER A 446 6.07 12.44 -19.52
N SER A 447 6.67 13.09 -20.54
CA SER A 447 5.92 13.64 -21.66
C SER A 447 5.44 12.55 -22.62
N CYS A 448 4.38 12.84 -23.38
CA CYS A 448 3.91 11.95 -24.47
C CYS A 448 4.95 11.81 -25.60
N GLU A 449 5.72 12.87 -25.87
CA GLU A 449 6.76 12.86 -26.92
C GLU A 449 7.93 11.94 -26.55
N ARG A 450 8.23 11.78 -25.26
CA ARG A 450 9.31 10.95 -24.76
C ARG A 450 8.87 10.09 -23.58
N PRO A 451 8.16 8.99 -23.85
CA PRO A 451 7.60 8.11 -22.81
C PRO A 451 8.68 7.45 -21.96
N TRP A 452 8.39 7.28 -20.68
CA TRP A 452 9.31 6.72 -19.69
C TRP A 452 9.79 5.31 -20.05
N HIS A 453 8.91 4.45 -20.52
CA HIS A 453 9.28 3.09 -20.97
C HIS A 453 10.27 3.09 -22.12
N THR A 454 10.13 4.01 -23.09
CA THR A 454 11.07 4.15 -24.21
C THR A 454 12.43 4.64 -23.74
N ILE A 455 12.43 5.63 -22.83
CA ILE A 455 13.67 6.17 -22.23
C ILE A 455 14.47 5.05 -21.57
N LEU A 456 13.82 4.20 -20.77
CA LEU A 456 14.49 3.12 -20.06
C LEU A 456 14.99 2.03 -21.00
N LYS A 457 14.16 1.60 -21.96
CA LYS A 457 14.55 0.62 -22.96
C LYS A 457 15.81 1.06 -23.72
N ASP A 458 15.85 2.30 -24.18
CA ASP A 458 16.99 2.86 -24.89
C ASP A 458 18.23 2.98 -23.98
N HIS A 459 18.04 3.44 -22.75
CA HIS A 459 19.13 3.59 -21.78
C HIS A 459 19.81 2.26 -21.48
N TYR A 460 19.06 1.22 -21.13
CA TYR A 460 19.63 -0.07 -20.74
C TYR A 460 20.24 -0.81 -21.92
N LYS A 461 19.59 -0.77 -23.09
CA LYS A 461 20.18 -1.34 -24.31
C LYS A 461 21.50 -0.66 -24.69
N LYS A 462 21.56 0.67 -24.62
CA LYS A 462 22.76 1.45 -25.00
C LYS A 462 23.89 1.33 -23.97
N SER A 463 23.58 1.37 -22.69
CA SER A 463 24.58 1.44 -21.61
C SER A 463 25.07 0.07 -21.16
N TYR A 464 24.23 -0.96 -21.26
CA TYR A 464 24.51 -2.29 -20.71
C TYR A 464 24.39 -3.43 -21.74
N GLY A 465 23.83 -3.19 -22.91
CA GLY A 465 23.54 -4.24 -23.90
C GLY A 465 22.48 -5.25 -23.42
N LYS A 466 21.70 -4.91 -22.39
CA LYS A 466 20.75 -5.75 -21.70
C LYS A 466 19.33 -5.17 -21.73
N THR A 467 18.34 -6.00 -21.42
CA THR A 467 16.98 -5.56 -21.18
C THR A 467 16.86 -4.90 -19.79
N GLU A 468 15.82 -4.13 -19.60
CA GLU A 468 15.46 -3.52 -18.31
C GLU A 468 15.29 -4.59 -17.23
N GLU A 469 14.56 -5.67 -17.53
CA GLU A 469 14.32 -6.78 -16.61
C GLU A 469 15.62 -7.46 -16.13
N GLU A 470 16.55 -7.71 -17.05
CA GLU A 470 17.83 -8.32 -16.70
C GLU A 470 18.63 -7.42 -15.75
N VAL A 471 18.68 -6.11 -16.01
CA VAL A 471 19.41 -5.17 -15.15
C VAL A 471 18.77 -5.05 -13.79
N TYR A 472 17.42 -4.95 -13.69
CA TYR A 472 16.72 -4.86 -12.42
C TYR A 472 16.93 -6.12 -11.57
N LYS A 473 16.88 -7.28 -12.20
CA LYS A 473 17.12 -8.56 -11.55
C LYS A 473 18.56 -8.67 -11.01
N GLU A 474 19.55 -8.24 -11.78
CA GLU A 474 20.97 -8.22 -11.35
C GLU A 474 21.16 -7.29 -10.13
N ILE A 475 20.57 -6.09 -10.18
CA ILE A 475 20.63 -5.14 -9.06
C ILE A 475 20.01 -5.77 -7.81
N PHE A 476 18.80 -6.34 -7.91
CA PHE A 476 18.12 -6.98 -6.79
C PHE A 476 18.92 -8.15 -6.22
N PHE A 477 19.41 -9.05 -7.09
CA PHE A 477 20.18 -10.23 -6.67
C PHE A 477 21.50 -9.88 -5.99
N SER A 478 22.14 -8.77 -6.40
CA SER A 478 23.35 -8.28 -5.72
C SER A 478 23.09 -7.85 -4.27
N MET A 479 21.86 -7.48 -3.93
CA MET A 479 21.47 -6.99 -2.61
C MET A 479 20.89 -8.09 -1.71
N TYR A 480 19.99 -8.91 -2.28
CA TYR A 480 19.16 -9.87 -1.53
C TYR A 480 19.46 -11.34 -1.87
N GLY A 481 20.25 -11.58 -2.92
CA GLY A 481 20.44 -12.94 -3.44
C GLY A 481 19.27 -13.40 -4.31
N ASP A 482 19.31 -14.66 -4.73
CA ASP A 482 18.25 -15.27 -5.56
C ASP A 482 17.08 -15.71 -4.67
N ILE A 483 16.20 -14.77 -4.36
CA ILE A 483 14.98 -15.00 -3.57
C ILE A 483 13.77 -14.82 -4.49
N PRO A 484 12.85 -15.80 -4.57
CA PRO A 484 11.67 -15.73 -5.43
C PRO A 484 10.57 -14.85 -4.81
N VAL A 485 10.78 -13.53 -4.80
CA VAL A 485 9.83 -12.57 -4.17
C VAL A 485 8.77 -12.02 -5.13
N ILE A 486 8.79 -12.43 -6.40
CA ILE A 486 7.82 -11.96 -7.40
C ILE A 486 6.98 -13.15 -7.88
N PRO A 487 5.94 -13.55 -7.11
CA PRO A 487 5.03 -14.60 -7.54
C PRO A 487 4.02 -14.12 -8.60
N PHE A 488 3.91 -12.81 -8.80
CA PHE A 488 2.96 -12.16 -9.70
C PHE A 488 3.67 -11.10 -10.54
N LYS A 489 3.46 -11.14 -11.85
CA LYS A 489 3.91 -10.13 -12.82
C LYS A 489 2.68 -9.44 -13.38
N TRP A 490 2.55 -8.13 -13.16
CA TRP A 490 1.44 -7.39 -13.72
C TRP A 490 1.67 -7.13 -15.22
N MET A 491 0.69 -7.48 -16.04
CA MET A 491 0.66 -7.17 -17.48
C MET A 491 -0.78 -6.85 -17.90
N PRO A 492 -0.98 -5.93 -18.86
CA PRO A 492 -2.30 -5.64 -19.39
C PRO A 492 -2.86 -6.87 -20.12
N LYS A 493 -4.05 -7.34 -19.70
CA LYS A 493 -4.79 -8.42 -20.37
C LYS A 493 -5.43 -7.92 -21.67
N TRP A 494 -5.84 -8.85 -22.51
CA TRP A 494 -6.56 -8.56 -23.76
C TRP A 494 -5.87 -7.50 -24.63
N SER A 495 -4.56 -7.55 -24.71
CA SER A 495 -3.74 -6.63 -25.47
C SER A 495 -2.59 -7.39 -26.16
N ASP A 496 -2.11 -6.85 -27.27
CA ASP A 496 -1.01 -7.42 -28.06
C ASP A 496 0.36 -6.84 -27.64
N THR A 497 0.46 -6.21 -26.47
CA THR A 497 1.71 -5.60 -26.01
C THR A 497 2.53 -6.53 -25.13
N ASP A 498 3.83 -6.45 -25.26
CA ASP A 498 4.83 -7.10 -24.40
C ASP A 498 5.42 -6.14 -23.34
N ASP A 499 4.94 -4.88 -23.30
CA ASP A 499 5.35 -3.85 -22.34
C ASP A 499 4.16 -3.43 -21.47
N PRO A 500 4.34 -3.29 -20.15
CA PRO A 500 3.27 -2.93 -19.23
C PRO A 500 2.78 -1.47 -19.34
N SER A 501 3.44 -0.60 -20.11
CA SER A 501 3.01 0.80 -20.27
C SER A 501 1.66 0.90 -20.98
N ALA A 502 0.73 1.66 -20.42
CA ALA A 502 -0.57 1.93 -21.05
C ALA A 502 -0.41 2.65 -22.41
N ARG A 503 0.68 3.41 -22.60
CA ARG A 503 0.98 4.13 -23.85
C ARG A 503 1.31 3.20 -25.03
N THR A 504 1.52 1.92 -24.79
CA THR A 504 1.69 0.90 -25.84
C THR A 504 0.36 0.30 -26.32
N LEU A 505 -0.74 0.57 -25.63
CA LEU A 505 -2.05 0.04 -25.98
C LEU A 505 -2.67 0.78 -27.18
N LYS A 506 -3.32 0.04 -28.08
CA LYS A 506 -4.03 0.63 -29.24
C LYS A 506 -5.19 1.56 -28.82
N CYS A 507 -5.74 1.36 -27.62
CA CYS A 507 -6.83 2.16 -27.05
C CYS A 507 -6.37 3.38 -26.23
N TYR A 508 -5.08 3.68 -26.24
CA TYR A 508 -4.54 4.83 -25.48
C TYR A 508 -4.95 6.18 -26.10
N THR A 509 -5.13 6.25 -27.42
CA THR A 509 -5.46 7.48 -28.18
C THR A 509 -6.92 7.92 -28.03
#